data_2c5f3c542410a6e2a66b9e1c09f86ee7
#
_entry.id   2c5f3c542410a6e2a66b9e1c09f86ee7
#
_cell.length_a   1.000
_cell.length_b   1.000
_cell.length_c   1.000
_cell.angle_alpha   90.00
_cell.angle_beta   90.00
_cell.angle_gamma   90.00
#
_symmetry.space_group_name_H-M   'P 1'
#
loop_
_entity.id
_entity.type
_entity.pdbx_description
1 polymer ?
#
loop_
_entity_poly.entity_id
_entity_poly.type
_entity_poly.pdbx_seq_one_letter_code
_entity_poly.pdbx_strand_id
1 'polypeptide(L)'
;MKKHFLHLLLLLLPFSLFSQVLNVIPKPSKAEIKGGIFTLNEDTKIGYSDRELDHIAGFLNDFLQEHYELQLSEKRTARKGNNMIHFIMDQSTGKESYTLDIGQDAVIIRGDEAGLFYGLQTLLQLMPTEKGKTISLPQASIEDKPRFKYRGAMLDVGRYFFTPGEVKRFLDLMAHYKLNVFHWHLTEDAGWRIEIDKYPLLTGIGAWRRGTQLARPAETFDRLPHGGYYTKEQIRDIVSYAGKRNITVIPEIDMPGHTLAVLAAYPELSCTGGPFKVLEHWGIQKDVMCAGNEQTYMFIEDVLDELLEMFPSEIIHIGGDEAPKDRWKECPKCQEKIRTEGLKDEHELQSYFVKRVGKLLQDKGRKMIGWDEIMEGGLAENAMVMSWRGEEGGIEAAKMHHEVVMAPTSFMYLDYYQGTPEAEPMNIGGNLPLEKVYSYEPLSPRIPAENHRYVVGVQGNLWMEFIHSYSKLEYMAYPRLMAVAETGWSDGRKDFSHFSQRLSHNLIWLDRKGINFRIPDVICDTSKEIEGDQFDLVLHPPVEGATIYYTLDGEDPMQFGKPYRSPVKVYFGDRENLQVKYMIRTVTGRVSGTRTLNFGKK
;
A
#
# COMPACT_ATOMS: atom_id res chain seq x y z
N MET A 1 -24.16 -11.01 77.21
CA MET A 1 -24.15 -11.70 75.92
C MET A 1 -24.51 -10.66 74.89
N LYS A 2 -23.50 -10.07 74.23
CA LYS A 2 -23.68 -9.14 73.07
C LYS A 2 -23.25 -9.87 71.82
N LYS A 3 -24.20 -10.12 70.91
CA LYS A 3 -23.94 -10.69 69.58
C LYS A 3 -23.47 -9.57 68.67
N HIS A 4 -22.24 -9.66 68.16
CA HIS A 4 -21.75 -8.83 67.08
C HIS A 4 -22.16 -9.43 65.74
N PHE A 5 -23.01 -8.72 65.00
CA PHE A 5 -23.31 -9.00 63.55
C PHE A 5 -22.23 -8.35 62.72
N LEU A 6 -21.41 -9.19 62.03
CA LEU A 6 -20.43 -8.75 61.08
C LEU A 6 -21.15 -8.62 59.74
N HIS A 7 -21.37 -7.38 59.27
CA HIS A 7 -21.89 -7.13 57.93
C HIS A 7 -20.73 -7.24 56.93
N LEU A 8 -20.75 -8.31 56.12
CA LEU A 8 -19.87 -8.49 55.00
C LEU A 8 -20.38 -7.60 53.85
N LEU A 9 -19.71 -6.45 53.62
CA LEU A 9 -19.98 -5.56 52.50
C LEU A 9 -19.33 -6.15 51.26
N LEU A 10 -20.11 -6.86 50.42
CA LEU A 10 -19.67 -7.26 49.07
C LEU A 10 -19.54 -5.98 48.22
N LEU A 11 -18.31 -5.52 48.01
CA LEU A 11 -17.96 -4.54 46.99
C LEU A 11 -18.16 -5.17 45.61
N LEU A 12 -19.33 -4.95 45.01
CA LEU A 12 -19.56 -5.14 43.58
C LEU A 12 -18.76 -4.07 42.85
N LEU A 13 -17.53 -4.42 42.45
CA LEU A 13 -16.80 -3.64 41.48
C LEU A 13 -17.63 -3.71 40.16
N PRO A 14 -17.97 -2.58 39.54
CA PRO A 14 -18.58 -2.61 38.24
C PRO A 14 -17.56 -3.20 37.29
N PHE A 15 -17.81 -4.41 36.77
CA PHE A 15 -17.17 -4.90 35.58
C PHE A 15 -17.57 -3.93 34.46
N SER A 16 -16.71 -2.95 34.19
CA SER A 16 -16.78 -2.18 32.96
C SER A 16 -16.60 -3.20 31.82
N LEU A 17 -17.69 -3.49 31.14
CA LEU A 17 -17.68 -4.14 29.84
C LEU A 17 -16.97 -3.19 28.83
N PHE A 18 -15.65 -3.08 28.96
CA PHE A 18 -14.87 -2.62 27.82
C PHE A 18 -15.09 -3.67 26.73
N SER A 19 -15.82 -3.29 25.69
CA SER A 19 -15.86 -4.05 24.45
C SER A 19 -14.40 -4.26 24.03
N GLN A 20 -13.89 -5.48 24.20
CA GLN A 20 -12.55 -5.80 23.71
C GLN A 20 -12.52 -5.55 22.20
N VAL A 21 -11.68 -4.61 21.78
CA VAL A 21 -11.48 -4.30 20.36
C VAL A 21 -10.65 -5.41 19.74
N LEU A 22 -11.13 -5.97 18.63
CA LEU A 22 -10.36 -6.94 17.85
C LEU A 22 -9.29 -6.20 17.07
N ASN A 23 -8.02 -6.42 17.40
CA ASN A 23 -6.88 -5.66 16.84
C ASN A 23 -6.48 -6.12 15.42
N VAL A 24 -7.46 -6.20 14.51
CA VAL A 24 -7.28 -6.64 13.11
C VAL A 24 -7.44 -5.46 12.15
N ILE A 25 -6.53 -5.35 11.19
CA ILE A 25 -6.57 -4.42 10.06
C ILE A 25 -6.42 -5.22 8.76
N PRO A 26 -7.32 -5.06 7.79
CA PRO A 26 -8.56 -4.26 7.79
C PRO A 26 -9.60 -4.78 8.78
N LYS A 27 -10.48 -3.85 9.23
CA LYS A 27 -11.58 -4.17 10.14
C LYS A 27 -12.55 -5.17 9.50
N PRO A 28 -12.81 -6.32 10.13
CA PRO A 28 -13.77 -7.29 9.64
C PRO A 28 -15.20 -6.74 9.56
N SER A 29 -15.98 -7.28 8.63
CA SER A 29 -17.39 -6.91 8.43
C SER A 29 -18.23 -7.17 9.68
N LYS A 30 -18.00 -8.31 10.35
CA LYS A 30 -18.65 -8.69 11.60
C LYS A 30 -17.68 -9.50 12.44
N ALA A 31 -17.57 -9.15 13.73
CA ALA A 31 -16.73 -9.87 14.68
C ALA A 31 -17.37 -9.85 16.08
N GLU A 32 -17.33 -11.00 16.74
CA GLU A 32 -17.79 -11.20 18.11
C GLU A 32 -16.69 -11.89 18.89
N ILE A 33 -16.24 -11.28 19.99
CA ILE A 33 -15.31 -11.89 20.94
C ILE A 33 -16.13 -12.66 21.95
N LYS A 34 -15.79 -13.95 22.11
CA LYS A 34 -16.41 -14.86 23.09
C LYS A 34 -15.53 -14.95 24.33
N GLY A 35 -16.10 -15.27 25.45
CA GLY A 35 -15.30 -15.55 26.66
C GLY A 35 -14.53 -16.85 26.50
N GLY A 36 -13.21 -16.83 26.77
CA GLY A 36 -12.34 -18.02 26.72
C GLY A 36 -11.16 -17.84 25.78
N ILE A 37 -10.30 -18.85 25.76
CA ILE A 37 -9.03 -18.88 25.01
C ILE A 37 -8.90 -20.25 24.30
N PHE A 38 -8.40 -20.25 23.08
CA PHE A 38 -7.83 -21.41 22.41
C PHE A 38 -6.32 -21.37 22.59
N THR A 39 -5.74 -22.51 22.98
CA THR A 39 -4.29 -22.64 23.19
C THR A 39 -3.67 -23.42 22.03
N LEU A 40 -2.86 -22.75 21.21
CA LEU A 40 -2.09 -23.35 20.14
C LEU A 40 -0.70 -23.71 20.69
N ASN A 41 -0.26 -24.94 20.45
CA ASN A 41 1.03 -25.49 20.90
C ASN A 41 1.53 -26.57 19.93
N GLU A 42 2.62 -27.26 20.26
CA GLU A 42 3.24 -28.30 19.42
C GLU A 42 2.34 -29.52 19.12
N ASP A 43 1.33 -29.78 19.96
CA ASP A 43 0.35 -30.84 19.75
C ASP A 43 -0.80 -30.44 18.82
N THR A 44 -0.93 -29.14 18.50
CA THR A 44 -1.94 -28.62 17.58
C THR A 44 -1.65 -29.13 16.17
N LYS A 45 -2.70 -29.47 15.42
CA LYS A 45 -2.58 -29.98 14.04
C LYS A 45 -3.20 -28.99 13.05
N ILE A 46 -2.66 -28.95 11.85
CA ILE A 46 -3.29 -28.26 10.72
C ILE A 46 -4.09 -29.29 9.93
N GLY A 47 -5.40 -29.06 9.76
CA GLY A 47 -6.28 -29.91 8.95
C GLY A 47 -6.77 -29.16 7.72
N TYR A 48 -6.84 -29.83 6.56
CA TYR A 48 -7.42 -29.27 5.34
C TYR A 48 -8.04 -30.37 4.48
N SER A 49 -9.11 -30.02 3.73
CA SER A 49 -9.88 -31.02 2.96
C SER A 49 -9.24 -31.36 1.63
N ASP A 50 -8.64 -30.37 0.96
CA ASP A 50 -8.23 -30.44 -0.42
C ASP A 50 -6.72 -30.21 -0.58
N ARG A 51 -6.10 -30.90 -1.55
CA ARG A 51 -4.67 -30.78 -1.83
C ARG A 51 -4.27 -29.36 -2.26
N GLU A 52 -5.20 -28.64 -2.90
CA GLU A 52 -4.99 -27.26 -3.32
C GLU A 52 -4.68 -26.33 -2.14
N LEU A 53 -5.03 -26.73 -0.90
CA LEU A 53 -4.78 -25.94 0.33
C LEU A 53 -3.42 -26.22 0.98
N ASP A 54 -2.58 -27.11 0.42
CA ASP A 54 -1.24 -27.43 0.95
C ASP A 54 -0.40 -26.15 1.12
N HIS A 55 -0.52 -25.20 0.18
CA HIS A 55 0.23 -23.93 0.24
C HIS A 55 -0.23 -23.01 1.39
N ILE A 56 -1.50 -23.02 1.79
CA ILE A 56 -2.03 -22.23 2.92
C ILE A 56 -1.53 -22.83 4.24
N ALA A 57 -1.54 -24.16 4.36
CA ALA A 57 -1.00 -24.87 5.52
C ALA A 57 0.52 -24.62 5.66
N GLY A 58 1.26 -24.71 4.53
CA GLY A 58 2.68 -24.39 4.49
C GLY A 58 2.96 -22.93 4.89
N PHE A 59 2.16 -21.97 4.40
CA PHE A 59 2.31 -20.56 4.79
C PHE A 59 2.12 -20.34 6.30
N LEU A 60 1.13 -21.01 6.91
CA LEU A 60 0.95 -20.97 8.37
C LEU A 60 2.16 -21.54 9.10
N ASN A 61 2.68 -22.69 8.66
CA ASN A 61 3.85 -23.32 9.27
C ASN A 61 5.12 -22.46 9.13
N ASP A 62 5.36 -21.87 7.96
CA ASP A 62 6.48 -20.96 7.74
C ASP A 62 6.38 -19.74 8.69
N PHE A 63 5.20 -19.18 8.84
CA PHE A 63 4.95 -18.06 9.77
C PHE A 63 5.20 -18.49 11.23
N LEU A 64 4.68 -19.63 11.66
CA LEU A 64 4.85 -20.14 13.02
C LEU A 64 6.31 -20.47 13.31
N GLN A 65 7.03 -21.04 12.36
CA GLN A 65 8.46 -21.33 12.50
C GLN A 65 9.30 -20.06 12.65
N GLU A 66 9.01 -19.05 11.83
CA GLU A 66 9.75 -17.78 11.84
C GLU A 66 9.52 -16.99 13.14
N HIS A 67 8.25 -16.99 13.63
CA HIS A 67 7.84 -16.07 14.71
C HIS A 67 7.87 -16.73 16.09
N TYR A 68 7.58 -18.02 16.17
CA TYR A 68 7.38 -18.73 17.44
C TYR A 68 8.27 -19.97 17.60
N GLU A 69 9.11 -20.26 16.59
CA GLU A 69 9.92 -21.48 16.57
C GLU A 69 9.05 -22.74 16.73
N LEU A 70 7.87 -22.73 16.11
CA LEU A 70 6.85 -23.75 16.21
C LEU A 70 6.55 -24.33 14.83
N GLN A 71 6.49 -25.67 14.74
CA GLN A 71 6.12 -26.41 13.54
C GLN A 71 4.97 -27.35 13.88
N LEU A 72 3.85 -27.24 13.17
CA LEU A 72 2.67 -28.06 13.39
C LEU A 72 2.60 -29.22 12.40
N SER A 73 2.10 -30.37 12.86
CA SER A 73 1.86 -31.48 11.96
C SER A 73 0.63 -31.24 11.07
N GLU A 74 0.78 -31.52 9.77
CA GLU A 74 -0.27 -31.36 8.79
C GLU A 74 -1.02 -32.68 8.57
N LYS A 75 -2.34 -32.59 8.41
CA LYS A 75 -3.20 -33.74 8.14
C LYS A 75 -4.26 -33.39 7.12
N ARG A 76 -4.20 -34.03 5.95
CA ARG A 76 -5.29 -33.93 4.99
C ARG A 76 -6.52 -34.68 5.49
N THR A 77 -7.53 -33.95 5.92
CA THR A 77 -8.79 -34.48 6.47
C THR A 77 -9.92 -33.47 6.40
N ALA A 78 -11.10 -33.91 6.00
CA ALA A 78 -12.33 -33.14 6.10
C ALA A 78 -12.99 -33.21 7.49
N ARG A 79 -12.51 -34.11 8.37
CA ARG A 79 -13.10 -34.31 9.70
C ARG A 79 -12.53 -33.29 10.69
N LYS A 80 -13.42 -32.61 11.39
CA LYS A 80 -13.05 -31.77 12.53
C LYS A 80 -12.43 -32.62 13.62
N GLY A 81 -11.36 -32.12 14.22
CA GLY A 81 -10.67 -32.72 15.35
C GLY A 81 -10.49 -31.72 16.48
N ASN A 82 -10.21 -32.22 17.68
CA ASN A 82 -9.80 -31.36 18.80
C ASN A 82 -8.34 -30.96 18.61
N ASN A 83 -7.98 -29.79 19.16
CA ASN A 83 -6.67 -29.16 19.08
C ASN A 83 -6.18 -29.07 17.62
N MET A 84 -6.98 -28.41 16.77
CA MET A 84 -6.73 -28.33 15.33
C MET A 84 -7.08 -26.97 14.77
N ILE A 85 -6.26 -26.46 13.83
CA ILE A 85 -6.61 -25.38 12.92
C ILE A 85 -7.09 -26.01 11.62
N HIS A 86 -8.32 -25.76 11.21
CA HIS A 86 -8.96 -26.46 10.12
C HIS A 86 -9.36 -25.52 8.99
N PHE A 87 -8.81 -25.74 7.80
CA PHE A 87 -9.16 -25.05 6.56
C PHE A 87 -10.21 -25.86 5.80
N ILE A 88 -11.38 -25.27 5.54
CA ILE A 88 -12.49 -25.94 4.88
C ILE A 88 -12.91 -25.13 3.66
N MET A 89 -12.71 -25.71 2.47
CA MET A 89 -13.19 -25.13 1.23
C MET A 89 -14.73 -25.02 1.27
N ASP A 90 -15.24 -23.82 1.06
CA ASP A 90 -16.67 -23.53 1.05
C ASP A 90 -16.99 -22.38 0.08
N GLN A 91 -17.42 -22.74 -1.13
CA GLN A 91 -17.77 -21.78 -2.18
C GLN A 91 -19.05 -20.99 -1.86
N SER A 92 -19.84 -21.43 -0.88
CA SER A 92 -21.09 -20.75 -0.50
C SER A 92 -20.88 -19.46 0.28
N THR A 93 -19.68 -19.23 0.84
CA THR A 93 -19.32 -17.99 1.54
C THR A 93 -19.27 -16.78 0.61
N GLY A 94 -19.03 -16.99 -0.69
CA GLY A 94 -18.81 -15.96 -1.69
C GLY A 94 -17.33 -15.71 -1.97
N LYS A 95 -17.06 -15.05 -3.09
CA LYS A 95 -15.69 -14.80 -3.56
C LYS A 95 -14.88 -13.97 -2.55
N GLU A 96 -13.67 -14.42 -2.23
CA GLU A 96 -12.75 -13.79 -1.27
C GLU A 96 -13.30 -13.64 0.16
N SER A 97 -14.44 -14.26 0.45
CA SER A 97 -15.13 -14.18 1.75
C SER A 97 -14.75 -15.35 2.64
N TYR A 98 -14.78 -15.13 3.95
CA TYR A 98 -14.49 -16.20 4.90
C TYR A 98 -15.30 -16.08 6.20
N THR A 99 -15.39 -17.21 6.91
CA THR A 99 -15.72 -17.25 8.34
C THR A 99 -14.54 -17.81 9.11
N LEU A 100 -14.26 -17.24 10.28
CA LEU A 100 -13.24 -17.72 11.21
C LEU A 100 -13.88 -17.90 12.58
N ASP A 101 -13.97 -19.15 13.03
CA ASP A 101 -14.45 -19.51 14.36
C ASP A 101 -13.29 -20.03 15.21
N ILE A 102 -12.94 -19.30 16.26
CA ILE A 102 -11.99 -19.71 17.29
C ILE A 102 -12.80 -20.21 18.47
N GLY A 103 -12.93 -21.53 18.56
CA GLY A 103 -13.63 -22.20 19.67
C GLY A 103 -12.66 -22.66 20.76
N GLN A 104 -13.17 -23.34 21.78
CA GLN A 104 -12.35 -23.93 22.84
C GLN A 104 -11.45 -25.05 22.31
N ASP A 105 -11.97 -25.89 21.41
CA ASP A 105 -11.34 -27.12 20.98
C ASP A 105 -10.67 -27.01 19.60
N ALA A 106 -11.05 -26.04 18.77
CA ALA A 106 -10.53 -25.91 17.43
C ALA A 106 -10.69 -24.47 16.87
N VAL A 107 -9.83 -24.16 15.90
CA VAL A 107 -9.96 -23.00 15.01
C VAL A 107 -10.48 -23.50 13.65
N ILE A 108 -11.53 -22.90 13.12
CA ILE A 108 -12.11 -23.30 11.84
C ILE A 108 -12.20 -22.08 10.92
N ILE A 109 -11.57 -22.19 9.76
CA ILE A 109 -11.65 -21.18 8.70
C ILE A 109 -12.39 -21.80 7.50
N ARG A 110 -13.42 -21.11 6.98
CA ARG A 110 -14.19 -21.52 5.80
C ARG A 110 -14.17 -20.40 4.78
N GLY A 111 -14.09 -20.75 3.51
CA GLY A 111 -14.07 -19.80 2.40
C GLY A 111 -13.73 -20.49 1.09
N ASP A 112 -13.74 -19.72 0.00
CA ASP A 112 -13.00 -20.11 -1.20
C ASP A 112 -11.47 -20.05 -0.90
N GLU A 113 -10.64 -20.43 -1.84
CA GLU A 113 -9.18 -20.45 -1.63
C GLU A 113 -8.63 -19.10 -1.14
N ALA A 114 -9.04 -18.00 -1.79
CA ALA A 114 -8.65 -16.65 -1.38
C ALA A 114 -9.21 -16.26 -0.01
N GLY A 115 -10.47 -16.58 0.25
CA GLY A 115 -11.11 -16.36 1.56
C GLY A 115 -10.42 -17.10 2.68
N LEU A 116 -9.99 -18.36 2.47
CA LEU A 116 -9.21 -19.13 3.43
C LEU A 116 -7.87 -18.45 3.74
N PHE A 117 -7.19 -17.93 2.72
CA PHE A 117 -5.94 -17.20 2.91
C PHE A 117 -6.16 -15.90 3.70
N TYR A 118 -7.21 -15.13 3.40
CA TYR A 118 -7.54 -13.89 4.16
C TYR A 118 -8.01 -14.19 5.58
N GLY A 119 -8.73 -15.28 5.80
CA GLY A 119 -9.06 -15.77 7.13
C GLY A 119 -7.83 -16.16 7.93
N LEU A 120 -6.84 -16.78 7.27
CA LEU A 120 -5.53 -17.03 7.87
C LEU A 120 -4.83 -15.72 8.25
N GLN A 121 -4.78 -14.70 7.37
CA GLN A 121 -4.18 -13.40 7.72
C GLN A 121 -4.83 -12.77 8.95
N THR A 122 -6.15 -12.91 9.08
CA THR A 122 -6.86 -12.48 10.30
C THR A 122 -6.43 -13.27 11.52
N LEU A 123 -6.31 -14.59 11.42
CA LEU A 123 -5.83 -15.43 12.52
C LEU A 123 -4.41 -15.04 12.96
N LEU A 124 -3.51 -14.78 12.00
CA LEU A 124 -2.13 -14.36 12.29
C LEU A 124 -2.07 -13.01 13.05
N GLN A 125 -2.94 -12.05 12.71
CA GLN A 125 -3.02 -10.77 13.41
C GLN A 125 -3.59 -10.89 14.83
N LEU A 126 -4.29 -11.98 15.15
CA LEU A 126 -4.80 -12.26 16.51
C LEU A 126 -3.77 -12.95 17.40
N MET A 127 -2.65 -13.42 16.84
CA MET A 127 -1.57 -14.02 17.61
C MET A 127 -0.80 -12.96 18.39
N PRO A 128 -0.35 -13.27 19.63
CA PRO A 128 0.45 -12.34 20.43
C PRO A 128 1.76 -12.00 19.70
N THR A 129 2.25 -10.81 19.92
CA THR A 129 3.51 -10.34 19.29
C THR A 129 4.76 -10.86 20.04
N GLU A 130 4.60 -11.42 21.23
CA GLU A 130 5.66 -12.05 22.01
C GLU A 130 5.98 -13.44 21.49
N LYS A 131 7.27 -13.78 21.49
CA LYS A 131 7.72 -15.15 21.18
C LYS A 131 7.32 -16.13 22.30
N GLY A 132 6.93 -17.33 21.91
CA GLY A 132 6.60 -18.41 22.85
C GLY A 132 6.04 -19.61 22.13
N LYS A 133 6.34 -20.83 22.63
CA LYS A 133 5.84 -22.09 22.05
C LYS A 133 4.37 -22.38 22.37
N THR A 134 3.75 -21.53 23.16
CA THR A 134 2.31 -21.62 23.48
C THR A 134 1.67 -20.28 23.13
N ILE A 135 0.71 -20.30 22.23
CA ILE A 135 0.04 -19.11 21.68
C ILE A 135 -1.41 -19.12 22.18
N SER A 136 -1.79 -18.07 22.88
CA SER A 136 -3.16 -17.89 23.38
C SER A 136 -3.97 -17.02 22.40
N LEU A 137 -5.02 -17.59 21.83
CA LEU A 137 -5.94 -16.91 20.91
C LEU A 137 -7.28 -16.65 21.63
N PRO A 138 -7.85 -15.45 21.59
CA PRO A 138 -9.18 -15.20 22.13
C PRO A 138 -10.22 -15.98 21.33
N GLN A 139 -11.19 -16.59 22.01
CA GLN A 139 -12.32 -17.20 21.32
C GLN A 139 -13.15 -16.11 20.63
N ALA A 140 -13.40 -16.30 19.34
CA ALA A 140 -14.09 -15.31 18.52
C ALA A 140 -14.85 -15.97 17.36
N SER A 141 -15.85 -15.26 16.86
CA SER A 141 -16.52 -15.57 15.59
C SER A 141 -16.44 -14.38 14.67
N ILE A 142 -15.93 -14.57 13.45
CA ILE A 142 -15.69 -13.52 12.47
C ILE A 142 -16.32 -13.94 11.15
N GLU A 143 -17.09 -13.04 10.56
CA GLU A 143 -17.59 -13.13 9.19
C GLU A 143 -17.05 -11.92 8.42
N ASP A 144 -16.38 -12.17 7.29
CA ASP A 144 -15.68 -11.09 6.60
C ASP A 144 -15.65 -11.26 5.09
N LYS A 145 -15.61 -10.14 4.39
CA LYS A 145 -15.53 -10.07 2.92
C LYS A 145 -15.00 -8.72 2.47
N PRO A 146 -14.33 -8.64 1.32
CA PRO A 146 -13.88 -7.37 0.77
C PRO A 146 -15.04 -6.52 0.25
N ARG A 147 -14.91 -5.20 0.39
CA ARG A 147 -15.80 -4.21 -0.22
C ARG A 147 -15.55 -4.06 -1.72
N PHE A 148 -14.29 -4.04 -2.12
CA PHE A 148 -13.85 -3.86 -3.51
C PHE A 148 -13.02 -5.06 -3.98
N LYS A 149 -13.14 -5.38 -5.28
CA LYS A 149 -12.38 -6.45 -5.91
C LYS A 149 -10.91 -6.07 -6.19
N TYR A 150 -10.60 -4.76 -6.29
CA TYR A 150 -9.25 -4.23 -6.51
C TYR A 150 -8.78 -3.48 -5.26
N ARG A 151 -7.73 -3.95 -4.62
CA ARG A 151 -7.12 -3.35 -3.44
C ARG A 151 -5.62 -3.31 -3.68
N GLY A 152 -5.17 -2.20 -4.26
CA GLY A 152 -3.85 -2.09 -4.87
C GLY A 152 -2.81 -1.37 -4.04
N ALA A 153 -1.56 -1.74 -4.29
CA ALA A 153 -0.39 -0.93 -3.98
C ALA A 153 0.54 -0.90 -5.20
N MET A 154 1.01 0.28 -5.57
CA MET A 154 1.98 0.48 -6.66
C MET A 154 3.36 0.68 -6.07
N LEU A 155 4.36 0.07 -6.70
CA LEU A 155 5.77 0.27 -6.43
C LEU A 155 6.50 0.70 -7.70
N ASP A 156 7.06 1.89 -7.69
CA ASP A 156 7.93 2.41 -8.75
C ASP A 156 9.35 1.87 -8.61
N VAL A 157 9.73 0.94 -9.46
CA VAL A 157 11.11 0.44 -9.53
C VAL A 157 11.90 1.07 -10.68
N GLY A 158 11.25 1.85 -11.53
CA GLY A 158 11.86 2.58 -12.64
C GLY A 158 12.79 3.68 -12.13
N ARG A 159 12.32 4.51 -11.19
CA ARG A 159 13.12 5.60 -10.62
C ARG A 159 14.16 5.09 -9.63
N TYR A 160 13.84 4.08 -8.83
CA TYR A 160 14.82 3.44 -7.95
C TYR A 160 14.63 1.92 -7.92
N PHE A 161 15.67 1.18 -8.32
CA PHE A 161 15.62 -0.28 -8.42
C PHE A 161 15.63 -0.94 -7.05
N PHE A 162 14.72 -1.88 -6.81
CA PHE A 162 14.67 -2.76 -5.65
C PHE A 162 14.94 -4.20 -6.05
N THR A 163 15.67 -4.92 -5.19
CA THR A 163 16.00 -6.33 -5.43
C THR A 163 14.76 -7.24 -5.38
N PRO A 164 14.79 -8.43 -6.01
CA PRO A 164 13.70 -9.40 -5.91
C PRO A 164 13.29 -9.73 -4.47
N GLY A 165 14.28 -9.79 -3.55
CA GLY A 165 14.01 -10.03 -2.12
C GLY A 165 13.24 -8.90 -1.45
N GLU A 166 13.55 -7.64 -1.78
CA GLU A 166 12.83 -6.48 -1.28
C GLU A 166 11.39 -6.43 -1.83
N VAL A 167 11.20 -6.74 -3.11
CA VAL A 167 9.86 -6.83 -3.71
C VAL A 167 9.03 -7.92 -3.01
N LYS A 168 9.61 -9.09 -2.72
CA LYS A 168 8.92 -10.15 -1.99
C LYS A 168 8.54 -9.73 -0.56
N ARG A 169 9.41 -9.02 0.16
CA ARG A 169 9.06 -8.44 1.47
C ARG A 169 7.88 -7.44 1.39
N PHE A 170 7.81 -6.66 0.32
CA PHE A 170 6.67 -5.76 0.08
C PHE A 170 5.37 -6.56 -0.13
N LEU A 171 5.43 -7.63 -0.92
CA LEU A 171 4.31 -8.54 -1.15
C LEU A 171 3.83 -9.25 0.13
N ASP A 172 4.74 -9.62 1.04
CA ASP A 172 4.38 -10.22 2.34
C ASP A 172 3.53 -9.27 3.19
N LEU A 173 3.91 -7.99 3.24
CA LEU A 173 3.17 -6.98 3.98
C LEU A 173 1.84 -6.63 3.28
N MET A 174 1.80 -6.61 1.94
CA MET A 174 0.54 -6.48 1.20
C MET A 174 -0.43 -7.62 1.55
N ALA A 175 0.05 -8.86 1.53
CA ALA A 175 -0.74 -10.05 1.87
C ALA A 175 -1.27 -9.98 3.30
N HIS A 176 -0.41 -9.59 4.28
CA HIS A 176 -0.79 -9.48 5.69
C HIS A 176 -1.96 -8.52 5.91
N TYR A 177 -2.03 -7.45 5.13
CA TYR A 177 -3.13 -6.47 5.17
C TYR A 177 -4.17 -6.66 4.06
N LYS A 178 -4.24 -7.85 3.44
CA LYS A 178 -5.27 -8.26 2.47
C LYS A 178 -5.37 -7.39 1.21
N LEU A 179 -4.26 -6.74 0.82
CA LEU A 179 -4.12 -6.14 -0.50
C LEU A 179 -3.92 -7.27 -1.52
N ASN A 180 -4.59 -7.18 -2.69
CA ASN A 180 -4.62 -8.27 -3.68
C ASN A 180 -4.12 -7.89 -5.06
N VAL A 181 -3.70 -6.64 -5.27
CA VAL A 181 -3.13 -6.19 -6.54
C VAL A 181 -1.81 -5.47 -6.29
N PHE A 182 -0.75 -6.01 -6.86
CA PHE A 182 0.55 -5.38 -6.93
C PHE A 182 0.72 -4.72 -8.31
N HIS A 183 0.62 -3.41 -8.38
CA HIS A 183 0.92 -2.63 -9.56
C HIS A 183 2.43 -2.38 -9.61
N TRP A 184 3.11 -3.01 -10.54
CA TRP A 184 4.56 -2.97 -10.67
C TRP A 184 4.96 -2.01 -11.78
N HIS A 185 5.32 -0.77 -11.42
CA HIS A 185 5.77 0.26 -12.35
C HIS A 185 7.23 0.01 -12.73
N LEU A 186 7.41 -0.67 -13.88
CA LEU A 186 8.66 -1.30 -14.29
C LEU A 186 9.51 -0.44 -15.23
N THR A 187 8.95 0.61 -15.82
CA THR A 187 9.64 1.41 -16.84
C THR A 187 9.39 2.89 -16.63
N GLU A 188 10.46 3.69 -16.82
CA GLU A 188 10.46 5.11 -16.54
C GLU A 188 11.59 5.79 -17.31
N ASP A 189 11.61 7.12 -17.41
CA ASP A 189 12.71 7.92 -17.96
C ASP A 189 14.07 7.61 -17.32
N ALA A 190 14.05 7.27 -16.04
CA ALA A 190 15.22 7.01 -15.21
C ALA A 190 15.65 5.55 -15.17
N GLY A 191 14.90 4.65 -15.81
CA GLY A 191 15.30 3.25 -15.88
C GLY A 191 14.24 2.30 -16.44
N TRP A 192 14.70 1.36 -17.26
CA TRP A 192 13.98 0.20 -17.75
C TRP A 192 14.34 -1.03 -16.91
N ARG A 193 13.37 -1.80 -16.40
CA ARG A 193 13.62 -2.85 -15.41
C ARG A 193 13.26 -4.27 -15.83
N ILE A 194 12.96 -4.51 -17.10
CA ILE A 194 12.53 -5.82 -17.62
C ILE A 194 13.50 -6.32 -18.67
N GLU A 195 13.93 -7.57 -18.55
CA GLU A 195 14.66 -8.27 -19.61
C GLU A 195 13.73 -8.58 -20.78
N ILE A 196 14.12 -8.12 -21.98
CA ILE A 196 13.45 -8.38 -23.27
C ILE A 196 14.50 -8.89 -24.25
N ASP A 197 14.40 -10.14 -24.68
CA ASP A 197 15.42 -10.80 -25.50
C ASP A 197 15.62 -10.11 -26.84
N LYS A 198 14.52 -9.68 -27.45
CA LYS A 198 14.54 -9.00 -28.74
C LYS A 198 15.20 -7.62 -28.69
N TYR A 199 15.20 -6.98 -27.52
CA TYR A 199 15.71 -5.63 -27.32
C TYR A 199 16.74 -5.55 -26.18
N PRO A 200 17.93 -6.17 -26.32
CA PRO A 200 18.89 -6.31 -25.23
C PRO A 200 19.49 -4.97 -24.74
N LEU A 201 19.44 -3.91 -25.55
CA LEU A 201 19.92 -2.59 -25.13
C LEU A 201 18.99 -1.93 -24.09
N LEU A 202 17.75 -2.39 -23.92
CA LEU A 202 16.87 -1.93 -22.84
C LEU A 202 17.50 -2.19 -21.46
N THR A 203 18.10 -3.35 -21.27
CA THR A 203 18.83 -3.69 -20.03
C THR A 203 20.31 -3.31 -20.09
N GLY A 204 20.92 -3.29 -21.28
CA GLY A 204 22.32 -2.90 -21.46
C GLY A 204 22.58 -1.40 -21.29
N ILE A 205 21.62 -0.57 -21.69
CA ILE A 205 21.69 0.90 -21.62
C ILE A 205 20.57 1.45 -20.76
N GLY A 206 19.32 1.13 -21.09
CA GLY A 206 18.12 1.72 -20.46
C GLY A 206 17.98 1.45 -18.99
N ALA A 207 18.59 0.39 -18.45
CA ALA A 207 18.54 0.05 -17.03
C ALA A 207 19.54 0.85 -16.16
N TRP A 208 20.41 1.69 -16.73
CA TRP A 208 21.55 2.28 -16.04
C TRP A 208 21.64 3.79 -16.22
N ARG A 209 21.77 4.56 -15.12
CA ARG A 209 22.07 5.99 -15.11
C ARG A 209 23.36 6.27 -14.36
N ARG A 210 24.00 7.43 -14.62
CA ARG A 210 25.33 7.78 -14.08
C ARG A 210 25.29 8.43 -12.72
N GLY A 211 24.14 8.97 -12.33
CA GLY A 211 23.92 9.65 -11.06
C GLY A 211 22.43 9.82 -10.80
N THR A 212 22.11 10.24 -9.58
CA THR A 212 20.71 10.44 -9.14
C THR A 212 20.60 11.80 -8.46
N GLN A 213 19.55 12.54 -8.79
CA GLN A 213 19.17 13.75 -8.06
C GLN A 213 18.76 13.41 -6.64
N LEU A 214 19.43 14.02 -5.64
CA LEU A 214 19.20 13.75 -4.22
C LEU A 214 18.26 14.74 -3.53
N ALA A 215 18.18 15.97 -4.07
CA ALA A 215 17.43 17.04 -3.42
C ALA A 215 16.89 18.06 -4.44
N ARG A 216 15.93 18.87 -4.01
CA ARG A 216 15.50 20.09 -4.69
C ARG A 216 16.00 21.32 -3.94
N PRO A 217 16.54 22.35 -4.64
CA PRO A 217 16.62 22.49 -6.10
C PRO A 217 17.56 21.48 -6.76
N ALA A 218 17.36 21.27 -8.07
CA ALA A 218 17.84 20.16 -8.88
C ALA A 218 19.37 19.98 -9.03
N GLU A 219 20.18 20.69 -8.31
CA GLU A 219 21.62 20.76 -8.52
C GLU A 219 22.44 19.77 -7.67
N THR A 220 21.78 19.01 -6.80
CA THR A 220 22.46 18.05 -5.92
C THR A 220 22.33 16.64 -6.47
N PHE A 221 23.44 16.09 -6.95
CA PHE A 221 23.53 14.73 -7.50
C PHE A 221 24.54 13.91 -6.72
N ASP A 222 24.28 12.62 -6.54
CA ASP A 222 25.21 11.70 -5.90
C ASP A 222 26.40 11.32 -6.79
N ARG A 223 26.24 11.47 -8.10
CA ARG A 223 27.20 11.04 -9.13
C ARG A 223 27.61 9.57 -9.03
N LEU A 224 26.76 8.75 -8.43
CA LEU A 224 26.94 7.32 -8.30
C LEU A 224 26.08 6.60 -9.35
N PRO A 225 26.67 5.68 -10.12
CA PRO A 225 25.88 4.88 -11.04
C PRO A 225 24.79 4.13 -10.29
N HIS A 226 23.57 4.21 -10.81
CA HIS A 226 22.42 3.47 -10.29
C HIS A 226 21.74 2.69 -11.41
N GLY A 227 21.32 1.47 -11.12
CA GLY A 227 20.60 0.65 -12.07
C GLY A 227 20.35 -0.75 -11.58
N GLY A 228 19.79 -1.55 -12.47
CA GLY A 228 19.41 -2.93 -12.24
C GLY A 228 18.19 -3.26 -13.10
N TYR A 229 17.94 -4.53 -13.29
CA TYR A 229 16.76 -5.05 -13.96
C TYR A 229 16.42 -6.44 -13.43
N TYR A 230 15.22 -6.90 -13.71
CA TYR A 230 14.78 -8.25 -13.40
C TYR A 230 14.91 -9.12 -14.64
N THR A 231 15.55 -10.29 -14.47
CA THR A 231 15.54 -11.33 -15.49
C THR A 231 14.14 -11.93 -15.61
N LYS A 232 13.84 -12.53 -16.76
CA LYS A 232 12.57 -13.24 -16.96
C LYS A 232 12.30 -14.30 -15.89
N GLU A 233 13.34 -14.97 -15.43
CA GLU A 233 13.25 -15.96 -14.36
C GLU A 233 12.87 -15.30 -13.02
N GLN A 234 13.51 -14.17 -12.66
CA GLN A 234 13.20 -13.42 -11.44
C GLN A 234 11.76 -12.87 -11.46
N ILE A 235 11.29 -12.41 -12.63
CA ILE A 235 9.90 -11.96 -12.78
C ILE A 235 8.93 -13.10 -12.55
N ARG A 236 9.14 -14.26 -13.21
CA ARG A 236 8.27 -15.44 -13.01
C ARG A 236 8.26 -15.91 -11.55
N ASP A 237 9.40 -15.87 -10.88
CA ASP A 237 9.53 -16.21 -9.46
C ASP A 237 8.74 -15.23 -8.57
N ILE A 238 8.84 -13.92 -8.80
CA ILE A 238 8.05 -12.89 -8.07
C ILE A 238 6.55 -13.06 -8.34
N VAL A 239 6.14 -13.27 -9.59
CA VAL A 239 4.74 -13.47 -9.97
C VAL A 239 4.17 -14.75 -9.31
N SER A 240 4.93 -15.84 -9.30
CA SER A 240 4.55 -17.07 -8.62
C SER A 240 4.45 -16.87 -7.10
N TYR A 241 5.39 -16.13 -6.51
CA TYR A 241 5.40 -15.78 -5.09
C TYR A 241 4.17 -14.94 -4.68
N ALA A 242 3.81 -13.95 -5.51
CA ALA A 242 2.62 -13.13 -5.34
C ALA A 242 1.33 -13.97 -5.45
N GLY A 243 1.25 -14.85 -6.45
CA GLY A 243 0.09 -15.73 -6.67
C GLY A 243 -0.21 -16.62 -5.47
N LYS A 244 0.82 -17.18 -4.81
CA LYS A 244 0.66 -17.96 -3.56
C LYS A 244 0.12 -17.12 -2.38
N ARG A 245 0.07 -15.80 -2.51
CA ARG A 245 -0.46 -14.83 -1.55
C ARG A 245 -1.77 -14.19 -1.99
N ASN A 246 -2.39 -14.75 -3.04
CA ASN A 246 -3.58 -14.19 -3.68
C ASN A 246 -3.39 -12.74 -4.14
N ILE A 247 -2.18 -12.40 -4.60
CA ILE A 247 -1.85 -11.09 -5.17
C ILE A 247 -1.64 -11.25 -6.68
N THR A 248 -2.45 -10.53 -7.45
CA THR A 248 -2.26 -10.36 -8.89
C THR A 248 -1.21 -9.29 -9.14
N VAL A 249 -0.21 -9.61 -9.98
CA VAL A 249 0.79 -8.62 -10.40
C VAL A 249 0.36 -8.00 -11.72
N ILE A 250 0.13 -6.69 -11.73
CA ILE A 250 -0.16 -5.90 -12.93
C ILE A 250 1.13 -5.17 -13.31
N PRO A 251 1.80 -5.55 -14.42
CA PRO A 251 2.96 -4.83 -14.89
C PRO A 251 2.55 -3.53 -15.58
N GLU A 252 3.34 -2.48 -15.39
CA GLU A 252 3.23 -1.24 -16.15
C GLU A 252 4.44 -1.07 -17.06
N ILE A 253 4.13 -0.83 -18.35
CA ILE A 253 5.06 -0.34 -19.36
C ILE A 253 4.55 1.02 -19.78
N ASP A 254 5.14 2.06 -19.24
CA ASP A 254 4.69 3.42 -19.49
C ASP A 254 5.00 3.87 -20.91
N MET A 255 3.99 4.48 -21.56
CA MET A 255 4.05 4.97 -22.93
C MET A 255 2.89 5.92 -23.24
N PRO A 256 3.03 6.90 -24.12
CA PRO A 256 4.22 7.25 -24.88
C PRO A 256 5.18 8.19 -24.14
N GLY A 257 4.78 8.76 -23.00
CA GLY A 257 5.61 9.52 -22.06
C GLY A 257 6.52 8.62 -21.24
N HIS A 258 7.37 9.22 -20.40
CA HIS A 258 8.25 8.51 -19.47
C HIS A 258 9.13 7.41 -20.11
N THR A 259 9.60 7.64 -21.34
CA THR A 259 10.27 6.63 -22.18
C THR A 259 11.72 6.95 -22.49
N LEU A 260 12.37 7.93 -21.84
CA LEU A 260 13.76 8.29 -22.13
C LEU A 260 14.75 7.12 -21.97
N ALA A 261 14.50 6.20 -21.06
CA ALA A 261 15.32 4.99 -20.94
C ALA A 261 15.25 4.12 -22.20
N VAL A 262 14.05 4.00 -22.81
CA VAL A 262 13.85 3.34 -24.11
C VAL A 262 14.55 4.11 -25.22
N LEU A 263 14.34 5.43 -25.29
CA LEU A 263 14.91 6.28 -26.34
C LEU A 263 16.43 6.38 -26.24
N ALA A 264 17.00 6.25 -25.05
CA ALA A 264 18.46 6.15 -24.87
C ALA A 264 19.03 4.86 -25.47
N ALA A 265 18.26 3.77 -25.45
CA ALA A 265 18.64 2.47 -26.03
C ALA A 265 18.30 2.38 -27.52
N TYR A 266 17.16 2.94 -27.96
CA TYR A 266 16.61 2.86 -29.32
C TYR A 266 16.11 4.23 -29.77
N PRO A 267 17.01 5.16 -30.12
CA PRO A 267 16.68 6.55 -30.42
C PRO A 267 15.78 6.73 -31.69
N GLU A 268 15.76 5.76 -32.56
CA GLU A 268 14.89 5.72 -33.75
C GLU A 268 13.40 5.67 -33.44
N LEU A 269 13.02 5.31 -32.22
CA LEU A 269 11.64 5.31 -31.73
C LEU A 269 11.14 6.71 -31.35
N SER A 270 12.03 7.69 -31.31
CA SER A 270 11.70 9.10 -31.01
C SER A 270 11.32 9.89 -32.27
N CYS A 271 10.83 11.11 -32.06
CA CYS A 271 10.59 12.07 -33.18
C CYS A 271 11.88 12.70 -33.72
N THR A 272 12.96 12.75 -32.94
CA THR A 272 14.19 13.50 -33.28
C THR A 272 15.39 12.62 -33.60
N GLY A 273 15.36 11.33 -33.25
CA GLY A 273 16.47 10.40 -33.48
C GLY A 273 17.64 10.56 -32.50
N GLY A 274 17.50 11.34 -31.44
CA GLY A 274 18.49 11.50 -30.38
C GLY A 274 19.74 12.33 -30.75
N PRO A 275 20.87 12.13 -30.05
CA PRO A 275 21.09 11.13 -28.99
C PRO A 275 20.43 11.46 -27.67
N PHE A 276 20.03 10.40 -26.90
CA PHE A 276 19.43 10.51 -25.58
C PHE A 276 20.29 9.87 -24.50
N LYS A 277 19.97 10.18 -23.24
CA LYS A 277 20.57 9.56 -22.05
C LYS A 277 19.46 9.17 -21.09
N VAL A 278 19.67 8.10 -20.33
CA VAL A 278 18.81 7.74 -19.22
C VAL A 278 18.82 8.89 -18.20
N LEU A 279 17.65 9.26 -17.71
CA LEU A 279 17.44 10.47 -16.90
C LEU A 279 18.12 10.36 -15.53
N GLU A 280 18.76 11.44 -15.08
CA GLU A 280 19.43 11.53 -13.78
C GLU A 280 18.69 12.46 -12.79
N HIS A 281 17.68 13.19 -13.26
CA HIS A 281 16.87 14.15 -12.51
C HIS A 281 15.38 13.82 -12.65
N TRP A 282 14.52 14.52 -11.92
CA TRP A 282 13.09 14.25 -11.90
C TRP A 282 12.29 15.34 -12.62
N GLY A 283 11.24 14.93 -13.33
CA GLY A 283 10.32 15.82 -14.02
C GLY A 283 9.95 15.32 -15.40
N ILE A 284 8.91 15.92 -15.99
CA ILE A 284 8.33 15.57 -17.28
C ILE A 284 9.30 15.93 -18.40
N GLN A 285 9.52 15.00 -19.32
CA GLN A 285 10.43 15.17 -20.45
C GLN A 285 9.68 15.41 -21.76
N LYS A 286 10.22 16.27 -22.63
CA LYS A 286 9.60 16.57 -23.93
C LYS A 286 9.75 15.45 -24.95
N ASP A 287 10.79 14.65 -24.81
CA ASP A 287 11.06 13.56 -25.72
C ASP A 287 10.26 12.33 -25.31
N VAL A 288 9.31 11.97 -26.16
CA VAL A 288 8.37 10.87 -26.00
C VAL A 288 8.45 9.96 -27.22
N MET A 289 7.85 8.78 -27.17
CA MET A 289 7.75 7.90 -28.34
C MET A 289 7.04 8.59 -29.51
N CYS A 290 7.53 8.34 -30.71
CA CYS A 290 6.96 8.91 -31.95
C CYS A 290 5.68 8.17 -32.34
N ALA A 291 4.52 8.76 -32.10
CA ALA A 291 3.22 8.18 -32.41
C ALA A 291 2.94 8.04 -33.93
N GLY A 292 3.67 8.79 -34.74
CA GLY A 292 3.61 8.67 -36.21
C GLY A 292 4.52 7.60 -36.80
N ASN A 293 5.36 6.94 -36.01
CA ASN A 293 6.33 5.96 -36.48
C ASN A 293 5.81 4.52 -36.28
N GLU A 294 5.65 3.78 -37.37
CA GLU A 294 5.20 2.38 -37.31
C GLU A 294 6.16 1.45 -36.55
N GLN A 295 7.46 1.76 -36.55
CA GLN A 295 8.44 1.00 -35.76
C GLN A 295 8.16 1.08 -34.25
N THR A 296 7.57 2.17 -33.77
CA THR A 296 7.15 2.31 -32.36
C THR A 296 6.11 1.25 -31.99
N TYR A 297 5.13 1.01 -32.84
CA TYR A 297 4.09 0.01 -32.57
C TYR A 297 4.61 -1.42 -32.71
N MET A 298 5.55 -1.67 -33.65
CA MET A 298 6.22 -2.97 -33.75
C MET A 298 7.05 -3.25 -32.48
N PHE A 299 7.79 -2.27 -31.99
CA PHE A 299 8.53 -2.36 -30.74
C PHE A 299 7.59 -2.68 -29.56
N ILE A 300 6.48 -1.94 -29.44
CA ILE A 300 5.49 -2.16 -28.36
C ILE A 300 4.91 -3.57 -28.45
N GLU A 301 4.53 -4.03 -29.64
CA GLU A 301 3.98 -5.37 -29.84
C GLU A 301 4.97 -6.45 -29.43
N ASP A 302 6.23 -6.35 -29.86
CA ASP A 302 7.30 -7.28 -29.50
C ASP A 302 7.56 -7.33 -27.98
N VAL A 303 7.57 -6.15 -27.32
CA VAL A 303 7.73 -6.06 -25.86
C VAL A 303 6.54 -6.69 -25.14
N LEU A 304 5.31 -6.43 -25.60
CA LEU A 304 4.11 -7.02 -25.03
C LEU A 304 4.09 -8.55 -25.21
N ASP A 305 4.55 -9.08 -26.36
CA ASP A 305 4.61 -10.54 -26.56
C ASP A 305 5.49 -11.22 -25.50
N GLU A 306 6.69 -10.70 -25.25
CA GLU A 306 7.57 -11.27 -24.22
C GLU A 306 7.06 -11.01 -22.80
N LEU A 307 6.43 -9.85 -22.54
CA LEU A 307 5.84 -9.53 -21.25
C LEU A 307 4.74 -10.53 -20.86
N LEU A 308 3.85 -10.85 -21.80
CA LEU A 308 2.70 -11.72 -21.56
C LEU A 308 3.09 -13.18 -21.27
N GLU A 309 4.31 -13.61 -21.61
CA GLU A 309 4.85 -14.91 -21.20
C GLU A 309 5.19 -14.97 -19.71
N MET A 310 5.44 -13.82 -19.07
CA MET A 310 5.85 -13.72 -17.67
C MET A 310 4.70 -13.35 -16.74
N PHE A 311 3.70 -12.61 -17.25
CA PHE A 311 2.60 -12.07 -16.45
C PHE A 311 1.25 -12.69 -16.86
N PRO A 312 0.66 -13.52 -16.00
CA PRO A 312 -0.65 -14.14 -16.27
C PRO A 312 -1.84 -13.17 -16.07
N SER A 313 -1.60 -11.96 -15.59
CA SER A 313 -2.63 -10.95 -15.34
C SER A 313 -3.46 -10.67 -16.59
N GLU A 314 -4.79 -10.64 -16.44
CA GLU A 314 -5.69 -10.20 -17.51
C GLU A 314 -5.53 -8.70 -17.83
N ILE A 315 -4.94 -7.93 -16.91
CA ILE A 315 -4.80 -6.48 -16.98
C ILE A 315 -3.34 -6.12 -17.16
N ILE A 316 -3.05 -5.23 -18.13
CA ILE A 316 -1.74 -4.62 -18.35
C ILE A 316 -1.89 -3.10 -18.26
N HIS A 317 -1.02 -2.47 -17.48
CA HIS A 317 -0.99 -1.01 -17.35
C HIS A 317 -0.04 -0.42 -18.40
N ILE A 318 -0.51 0.58 -19.13
CA ILE A 318 0.26 1.21 -20.23
C ILE A 318 0.76 2.62 -19.88
N GLY A 319 0.55 3.09 -18.65
CA GLY A 319 0.82 4.48 -18.29
C GLY A 319 -0.14 5.44 -18.98
N GLY A 320 0.36 6.24 -19.90
CA GLY A 320 -0.42 7.17 -20.73
C GLY A 320 -0.42 8.60 -20.21
N ASP A 321 0.21 8.84 -19.07
CA ASP A 321 0.29 10.13 -18.40
C ASP A 321 1.40 11.03 -18.97
N GLU A 322 1.28 12.30 -18.66
CA GLU A 322 2.29 13.34 -18.79
C GLU A 322 3.07 13.32 -20.13
N ALA A 323 2.41 12.97 -21.24
CA ALA A 323 3.03 12.97 -22.58
C ALA A 323 2.96 14.35 -23.23
N PRO A 324 4.05 15.17 -23.25
CA PRO A 324 4.05 16.48 -23.91
C PRO A 324 3.92 16.36 -25.42
N LYS A 325 3.22 17.31 -26.02
CA LYS A 325 2.91 17.31 -27.46
C LYS A 325 3.96 18.08 -28.30
N ASP A 326 4.97 18.68 -27.64
CA ASP A 326 5.97 19.54 -28.30
C ASP A 326 6.64 18.84 -29.50
N ARG A 327 7.13 17.61 -29.29
CA ARG A 327 7.81 16.87 -30.35
C ARG A 327 6.88 16.43 -31.47
N TRP A 328 5.66 16.05 -31.15
CA TRP A 328 4.68 15.60 -32.14
C TRP A 328 4.26 16.74 -33.07
N LYS A 329 4.15 18.00 -32.55
CA LYS A 329 3.81 19.20 -33.35
C LYS A 329 4.83 19.46 -34.45
N GLU A 330 6.10 19.18 -34.18
CA GLU A 330 7.21 19.44 -35.11
C GLU A 330 7.59 18.22 -35.94
N CYS A 331 7.12 17.02 -35.60
CA CYS A 331 7.51 15.77 -36.22
C CYS A 331 6.74 15.51 -37.53
N PRO A 332 7.41 15.42 -38.70
CA PRO A 332 6.73 15.16 -39.97
C PRO A 332 5.91 13.86 -39.96
N LYS A 333 6.40 12.80 -39.31
CA LYS A 333 5.70 11.50 -39.23
C LYS A 333 4.39 11.64 -38.38
N CYS A 334 4.44 12.37 -37.28
CA CYS A 334 3.28 12.58 -36.44
C CYS A 334 2.24 13.47 -37.17
N GLN A 335 2.66 14.54 -37.81
CA GLN A 335 1.79 15.41 -38.61
C GLN A 335 1.19 14.68 -39.82
N GLU A 336 1.96 13.82 -40.48
CA GLU A 336 1.43 12.96 -41.54
C GLU A 336 0.37 11.98 -40.97
N LYS A 337 0.61 11.37 -39.82
CA LYS A 337 -0.35 10.49 -39.16
C LYS A 337 -1.65 11.23 -38.84
N ILE A 338 -1.57 12.42 -38.25
CA ILE A 338 -2.76 13.27 -37.95
C ILE A 338 -3.55 13.48 -39.24
N ARG A 339 -2.88 13.85 -40.35
CA ARG A 339 -3.52 14.13 -41.63
C ARG A 339 -4.18 12.88 -42.24
N THR A 340 -3.48 11.75 -42.24
CA THR A 340 -3.95 10.51 -42.91
C THR A 340 -5.06 9.82 -42.16
N GLU A 341 -5.05 9.88 -40.81
CA GLU A 341 -6.09 9.32 -39.94
C GLU A 341 -7.27 10.30 -39.71
N GLY A 342 -7.17 11.53 -40.28
CA GLY A 342 -8.20 12.56 -40.12
C GLY A 342 -8.36 13.06 -38.68
N LEU A 343 -7.27 13.04 -37.90
CA LEU A 343 -7.26 13.52 -36.53
C LEU A 343 -7.21 15.04 -36.47
N LYS A 344 -7.74 15.61 -35.41
CA LYS A 344 -7.85 17.06 -35.25
C LYS A 344 -6.54 17.71 -34.82
N ASP A 345 -5.84 17.06 -33.87
CA ASP A 345 -4.63 17.59 -33.24
C ASP A 345 -3.81 16.47 -32.55
N GLU A 346 -2.77 16.85 -31.83
CA GLU A 346 -1.88 15.92 -31.11
C GLU A 346 -2.55 15.25 -29.90
N HIS A 347 -3.64 15.78 -29.36
CA HIS A 347 -4.43 15.13 -28.32
C HIS A 347 -5.20 13.93 -28.92
N GLU A 348 -5.80 14.12 -30.08
CA GLU A 348 -6.40 12.99 -30.80
C GLU A 348 -5.35 11.99 -31.32
N LEU A 349 -4.12 12.44 -31.59
CA LEU A 349 -3.00 11.53 -31.90
C LEU A 349 -2.63 10.69 -30.67
N GLN A 350 -2.68 11.22 -29.44
CA GLN A 350 -2.50 10.41 -28.23
C GLN A 350 -3.64 9.40 -28.09
N SER A 351 -4.88 9.81 -28.30
CA SER A 351 -6.02 8.89 -28.30
C SER A 351 -5.85 7.77 -29.34
N TYR A 352 -5.41 8.11 -30.55
CA TYR A 352 -5.07 7.13 -31.59
C TYR A 352 -4.01 6.14 -31.11
N PHE A 353 -2.92 6.64 -30.51
CA PHE A 353 -1.85 5.80 -29.97
C PHE A 353 -2.38 4.84 -28.91
N VAL A 354 -3.11 5.35 -27.90
CA VAL A 354 -3.71 4.57 -26.80
C VAL A 354 -4.68 3.51 -27.33
N LYS A 355 -5.56 3.88 -28.27
CA LYS A 355 -6.51 2.95 -28.89
C LYS A 355 -5.80 1.83 -29.67
N ARG A 356 -4.71 2.15 -30.35
CA ARG A 356 -3.93 1.17 -31.09
C ARG A 356 -3.22 0.18 -30.15
N VAL A 357 -2.62 0.67 -29.07
CA VAL A 357 -2.03 -0.19 -28.02
C VAL A 357 -3.12 -1.02 -27.33
N GLY A 358 -4.26 -0.41 -26.99
CA GLY A 358 -5.40 -1.12 -26.44
C GLY A 358 -5.92 -2.25 -27.34
N LYS A 359 -5.92 -2.01 -28.68
CA LYS A 359 -6.29 -3.04 -29.65
C LYS A 359 -5.27 -4.20 -29.68
N LEU A 360 -3.96 -3.90 -29.63
CA LEU A 360 -2.92 -4.94 -29.53
C LEU A 360 -3.12 -5.82 -28.28
N LEU A 361 -3.39 -5.22 -27.14
CA LEU A 361 -3.67 -5.96 -25.90
C LEU A 361 -4.96 -6.79 -26.01
N GLN A 362 -6.01 -6.22 -26.56
CA GLN A 362 -7.28 -6.93 -26.78
C GLN A 362 -7.12 -8.15 -27.69
N ASP A 363 -6.34 -8.02 -28.78
CA ASP A 363 -6.07 -9.12 -29.73
C ASP A 363 -5.26 -10.25 -29.07
N LYS A 364 -4.47 -9.91 -28.03
CA LYS A 364 -3.74 -10.86 -27.18
C LYS A 364 -4.56 -11.34 -25.97
N GLY A 365 -5.87 -11.03 -25.92
CA GLY A 365 -6.77 -11.45 -24.83
C GLY A 365 -6.53 -10.74 -23.51
N ARG A 366 -5.98 -9.53 -23.53
CA ARG A 366 -5.69 -8.72 -22.34
C ARG A 366 -6.54 -7.45 -22.31
N LYS A 367 -6.75 -6.93 -21.12
CA LYS A 367 -7.44 -5.68 -20.85
C LYS A 367 -6.43 -4.59 -20.51
N MET A 368 -6.60 -3.43 -21.12
CA MET A 368 -5.78 -2.26 -20.86
C MET A 368 -6.28 -1.50 -19.63
N ILE A 369 -5.36 -1.01 -18.78
CA ILE A 369 -5.59 0.05 -17.82
C ILE A 369 -4.54 1.16 -18.07
N GLY A 370 -4.86 2.42 -17.80
CA GLY A 370 -3.91 3.53 -17.85
C GLY A 370 -4.35 4.66 -16.92
N TRP A 371 -3.45 5.60 -16.71
CA TRP A 371 -3.72 6.82 -15.97
C TRP A 371 -4.84 7.62 -16.65
N ASP A 372 -5.51 8.52 -15.94
CA ASP A 372 -6.75 9.14 -16.45
C ASP A 372 -6.55 10.04 -17.69
N GLU A 373 -5.31 10.35 -18.11
CA GLU A 373 -4.99 11.00 -19.40
C GLU A 373 -5.38 10.16 -20.61
N ILE A 374 -5.51 8.84 -20.49
CA ILE A 374 -5.98 8.00 -21.61
C ILE A 374 -7.40 8.34 -22.08
N MET A 375 -8.13 9.12 -21.28
CA MET A 375 -9.47 9.63 -21.64
C MET A 375 -9.42 10.80 -22.63
N GLU A 376 -8.28 11.48 -22.74
CA GLU A 376 -8.13 12.64 -23.60
C GLU A 376 -8.25 12.25 -25.09
N GLY A 377 -9.13 12.91 -25.83
CA GLY A 377 -9.41 12.56 -27.24
C GLY A 377 -10.25 11.29 -27.45
N GLY A 378 -10.78 10.69 -26.36
CA GLY A 378 -11.69 9.54 -26.37
C GLY A 378 -11.06 8.23 -25.95
N LEU A 379 -11.74 7.56 -25.03
CA LEU A 379 -11.30 6.32 -24.40
C LEU A 379 -11.40 5.11 -25.35
N ALA A 380 -10.48 4.16 -25.23
CA ALA A 380 -10.55 2.89 -25.94
C ALA A 380 -11.66 2.01 -25.34
N GLU A 381 -12.30 1.22 -26.18
CA GLU A 381 -13.35 0.28 -25.75
C GLU A 381 -12.80 -0.69 -24.70
N ASN A 382 -13.56 -0.92 -23.62
CA ASN A 382 -13.19 -1.79 -22.49
C ASN A 382 -11.91 -1.39 -21.69
N ALA A 383 -11.33 -0.22 -21.94
CA ALA A 383 -10.22 0.27 -21.13
C ALA A 383 -10.68 0.53 -19.69
N MET A 384 -9.81 0.21 -18.74
CA MET A 384 -9.93 0.65 -17.35
C MET A 384 -9.20 1.97 -17.16
N VAL A 385 -9.65 2.78 -16.20
CA VAL A 385 -9.03 4.07 -15.88
C VAL A 385 -8.51 4.06 -14.46
N MET A 386 -7.26 4.48 -14.28
CA MET A 386 -6.71 4.78 -12.95
C MET A 386 -6.73 6.30 -12.74
N SER A 387 -7.62 6.75 -11.86
CA SER A 387 -7.83 8.19 -11.61
C SER A 387 -6.86 8.69 -10.56
N TRP A 388 -5.93 9.57 -10.96
CA TRP A 388 -4.86 10.09 -10.10
C TRP A 388 -4.85 11.62 -9.95
N ARG A 389 -5.17 12.38 -11.00
CA ARG A 389 -5.20 13.86 -10.99
C ARG A 389 -6.33 14.45 -10.13
N GLY A 390 -6.96 13.64 -9.31
CA GLY A 390 -8.11 13.92 -8.48
C GLY A 390 -9.17 12.84 -8.71
N GLU A 391 -10.44 13.17 -8.43
CA GLU A 391 -11.55 12.22 -8.59
C GLU A 391 -12.28 12.35 -9.93
N GLU A 392 -12.07 13.46 -10.66
CA GLU A 392 -12.84 13.80 -11.85
C GLU A 392 -12.74 12.73 -12.94
N GLY A 393 -11.52 12.30 -13.28
CA GLY A 393 -11.31 11.27 -14.28
C GLY A 393 -12.08 10.00 -13.94
N GLY A 394 -12.01 9.57 -12.67
CA GLY A 394 -12.72 8.40 -12.20
C GLY A 394 -14.24 8.54 -12.22
N ILE A 395 -14.76 9.71 -11.83
CA ILE A 395 -16.19 9.99 -11.85
C ILE A 395 -16.72 9.94 -13.29
N GLU A 396 -16.03 10.56 -14.23
CA GLU A 396 -16.45 10.58 -15.63
C GLU A 396 -16.32 9.20 -16.29
N ALA A 397 -15.22 8.46 -16.04
CA ALA A 397 -15.06 7.09 -16.53
C ALA A 397 -16.16 6.15 -16.00
N ALA A 398 -16.51 6.24 -14.71
CA ALA A 398 -17.61 5.46 -14.13
C ALA A 398 -18.96 5.79 -14.76
N LYS A 399 -19.24 7.08 -15.06
CA LYS A 399 -20.45 7.49 -15.79
C LYS A 399 -20.49 6.97 -17.24
N MET A 400 -19.31 6.82 -17.84
CA MET A 400 -19.14 6.22 -19.18
C MET A 400 -19.17 4.68 -19.16
N HIS A 401 -19.40 4.07 -18.00
CA HIS A 401 -19.44 2.62 -17.76
C HIS A 401 -18.08 1.91 -17.92
N HIS A 402 -16.97 2.63 -17.72
CA HIS A 402 -15.64 2.04 -17.64
C HIS A 402 -15.27 1.71 -16.19
N GLU A 403 -14.59 0.60 -15.99
CA GLU A 403 -14.07 0.24 -14.67
C GLU A 403 -12.96 1.21 -14.23
N VAL A 404 -13.01 1.62 -12.97
CA VAL A 404 -12.14 2.66 -12.41
C VAL A 404 -11.46 2.17 -11.14
N VAL A 405 -10.16 2.41 -11.05
CA VAL A 405 -9.40 2.35 -9.81
C VAL A 405 -9.14 3.77 -9.33
N MET A 406 -9.55 4.07 -8.10
CA MET A 406 -9.38 5.40 -7.51
C MET A 406 -8.02 5.48 -6.80
N ALA A 407 -7.17 6.38 -7.28
CA ALA A 407 -5.82 6.63 -6.76
C ALA A 407 -5.48 8.13 -6.68
N PRO A 408 -6.42 9.02 -6.22
CA PRO A 408 -6.21 10.47 -6.29
C PRO A 408 -5.01 10.92 -5.45
N THR A 409 -4.19 11.83 -6.01
CA THR A 409 -2.98 12.40 -5.37
C THR A 409 -3.22 12.89 -3.96
N SER A 410 -4.38 13.52 -3.74
CA SER A 410 -4.74 14.09 -2.45
C SER A 410 -4.98 13.10 -1.31
N PHE A 411 -5.08 11.78 -1.63
CA PHE A 411 -5.38 10.72 -0.66
C PHE A 411 -4.52 9.46 -0.79
N MET A 412 -3.96 9.17 -1.98
CA MET A 412 -3.37 7.87 -2.29
C MET A 412 -1.89 7.92 -2.69
N TYR A 413 -1.26 9.11 -2.75
CA TYR A 413 0.17 9.27 -3.07
C TYR A 413 1.01 9.21 -1.80
N LEU A 414 1.47 8.01 -1.50
CA LEU A 414 2.20 7.72 -0.26
C LEU A 414 3.67 8.14 -0.29
N ASP A 415 4.11 8.79 -1.35
CA ASP A 415 5.39 9.48 -1.50
C ASP A 415 5.35 10.94 -0.97
N TYR A 416 4.16 11.46 -0.60
CA TYR A 416 4.00 12.79 0.01
C TYR A 416 4.41 12.81 1.48
N TYR A 417 4.75 14.01 2.01
CA TYR A 417 5.05 14.20 3.42
C TYR A 417 3.91 13.74 4.33
N GLN A 418 4.26 13.12 5.45
CA GLN A 418 3.30 12.63 6.43
C GLN A 418 3.06 13.60 7.59
N GLY A 419 3.89 14.63 7.69
CA GLY A 419 3.87 15.68 8.69
C GLY A 419 4.48 16.96 8.14
N THR A 420 4.97 17.84 9.01
CA THR A 420 5.69 19.06 8.61
C THR A 420 7.01 18.70 7.93
N PRO A 421 7.36 19.31 6.79
CA PRO A 421 8.58 18.96 6.05
C PRO A 421 9.86 18.99 6.88
N GLU A 422 9.96 19.88 7.85
CA GLU A 422 11.13 20.04 8.74
C GLU A 422 11.35 18.83 9.67
N ALA A 423 10.26 18.08 9.95
CA ALA A 423 10.28 16.90 10.82
C ALA A 423 10.29 15.58 10.05
N GLU A 424 10.32 15.63 8.73
CA GLU A 424 10.23 14.46 7.85
C GLU A 424 11.47 14.36 6.94
N PRO A 425 11.88 13.15 6.53
CA PRO A 425 12.87 13.00 5.48
C PRO A 425 12.36 13.61 4.18
N MET A 426 13.30 14.14 3.35
CA MET A 426 12.95 14.78 2.07
C MET A 426 12.08 13.90 1.20
N ASN A 427 11.01 14.48 0.64
CA ASN A 427 10.06 13.86 -0.26
C ASN A 427 9.74 14.77 -1.45
N ILE A 428 8.87 14.31 -2.37
CA ILE A 428 8.52 15.05 -3.59
C ILE A 428 7.75 16.36 -3.31
N GLY A 429 6.98 16.40 -2.23
CA GLY A 429 6.11 17.51 -1.84
C GLY A 429 4.78 17.02 -1.27
N GLY A 430 3.77 17.89 -1.28
CA GLY A 430 2.45 17.58 -0.73
C GLY A 430 2.44 17.37 0.78
N ASN A 431 1.25 17.16 1.36
CA ASN A 431 1.08 16.76 2.76
C ASN A 431 -0.09 15.79 2.85
N LEU A 432 0.21 14.56 3.23
CA LEU A 432 -0.75 13.46 3.29
C LEU A 432 -0.60 12.67 4.60
N PRO A 433 -1.10 13.19 5.73
CA PRO A 433 -1.08 12.49 7.00
C PRO A 433 -2.00 11.27 6.98
N LEU A 434 -1.74 10.32 7.89
CA LEU A 434 -2.47 9.06 8.01
C LEU A 434 -3.99 9.23 8.07
N GLU A 435 -4.48 10.18 8.88
CA GLU A 435 -5.91 10.44 9.02
C GLU A 435 -6.57 10.85 7.70
N LYS A 436 -5.87 11.64 6.89
CA LYS A 436 -6.36 12.04 5.56
C LYS A 436 -6.44 10.86 4.60
N VAL A 437 -5.46 9.96 4.59
CA VAL A 437 -5.54 8.71 3.80
C VAL A 437 -6.75 7.88 4.27
N TYR A 438 -6.90 7.71 5.59
CA TYR A 438 -8.00 6.94 6.16
C TYR A 438 -9.38 7.53 5.86
N SER A 439 -9.50 8.85 5.75
CA SER A 439 -10.77 9.54 5.52
C SER A 439 -11.34 9.35 4.11
N TYR A 440 -10.53 8.83 3.17
CA TYR A 440 -10.94 8.73 1.77
C TYR A 440 -12.11 7.75 1.57
N GLU A 441 -13.11 8.21 0.80
CA GLU A 441 -14.26 7.41 0.36
C GLU A 441 -14.29 7.33 -1.18
N PRO A 442 -14.01 6.14 -1.77
CA PRO A 442 -13.92 6.00 -3.22
C PRO A 442 -15.24 6.15 -3.97
N LEU A 443 -16.35 5.85 -3.29
CA LEU A 443 -17.69 6.02 -3.87
C LEU A 443 -18.16 7.46 -3.66
N SER A 444 -17.61 8.39 -4.47
CA SER A 444 -18.01 9.78 -4.44
C SER A 444 -19.52 9.94 -4.63
N PRO A 445 -20.22 10.79 -3.85
CA PRO A 445 -21.64 11.07 -4.05
C PRO A 445 -21.96 11.68 -5.42
N ARG A 446 -20.94 12.09 -6.17
CA ARG A 446 -21.05 12.62 -7.54
C ARG A 446 -21.16 11.51 -8.59
N ILE A 447 -20.92 10.25 -8.20
CA ILE A 447 -21.15 9.07 -9.05
C ILE A 447 -22.58 8.57 -8.80
N PRO A 448 -23.44 8.47 -9.82
CA PRO A 448 -24.77 7.88 -9.66
C PRO A 448 -24.69 6.48 -9.05
N ALA A 449 -25.62 6.12 -8.17
CA ALA A 449 -25.57 4.87 -7.42
C ALA A 449 -25.52 3.64 -8.33
N GLU A 450 -26.21 3.66 -9.47
CA GLU A 450 -26.18 2.61 -10.50
C GLU A 450 -24.80 2.43 -11.14
N ASN A 451 -23.95 3.45 -11.08
CA ASN A 451 -22.60 3.44 -11.62
C ASN A 451 -21.52 3.09 -10.58
N HIS A 452 -21.87 2.98 -9.29
CA HIS A 452 -20.91 2.57 -8.24
C HIS A 452 -20.21 1.24 -8.54
N ARG A 453 -20.87 0.34 -9.26
CA ARG A 453 -20.30 -0.96 -9.70
C ARG A 453 -19.07 -0.82 -10.59
N TYR A 454 -18.85 0.33 -11.23
CA TYR A 454 -17.70 0.60 -12.09
C TYR A 454 -16.50 1.08 -11.29
N VAL A 455 -16.67 1.56 -10.06
CA VAL A 455 -15.56 1.82 -9.15
C VAL A 455 -15.12 0.48 -8.56
N VAL A 456 -14.06 -0.09 -9.12
CA VAL A 456 -13.64 -1.45 -8.78
C VAL A 456 -12.71 -1.52 -7.56
N GLY A 457 -12.16 -0.38 -7.13
CA GLY A 457 -11.32 -0.32 -5.94
C GLY A 457 -10.43 0.90 -5.83
N VAL A 458 -9.40 0.76 -5.01
CA VAL A 458 -8.44 1.81 -4.65
C VAL A 458 -7.01 1.30 -4.74
N GLN A 459 -6.08 2.24 -4.93
CA GLN A 459 -4.65 1.94 -4.92
C GLN A 459 -3.86 3.04 -4.21
N GLY A 460 -2.91 2.64 -3.36
CA GLY A 460 -1.88 3.53 -2.83
C GLY A 460 -0.65 3.50 -3.71
N ASN A 461 -0.13 4.67 -4.08
CA ASN A 461 1.02 4.84 -4.97
C ASN A 461 2.27 5.24 -4.19
N LEU A 462 3.40 4.61 -4.52
CA LEU A 462 4.71 4.88 -3.95
C LEU A 462 5.68 5.20 -5.09
N TRP A 463 5.81 6.50 -5.41
CA TRP A 463 6.76 7.02 -6.38
C TRP A 463 8.14 7.21 -5.74
N MET A 464 9.21 6.89 -6.49
CA MET A 464 10.54 6.67 -5.91
C MET A 464 11.56 7.78 -6.24
N GLU A 465 11.13 8.99 -6.60
CA GLU A 465 12.06 10.10 -6.87
C GLU A 465 13.00 10.37 -5.70
N PHE A 466 12.47 10.34 -4.49
CA PHE A 466 13.24 10.62 -3.26
C PHE A 466 13.21 9.45 -2.26
N ILE A 467 12.78 8.27 -2.65
CA ILE A 467 12.78 7.06 -1.82
C ILE A 467 13.90 6.13 -2.29
N HIS A 468 15.10 6.32 -1.75
CA HIS A 468 16.34 5.73 -2.24
C HIS A 468 16.72 4.41 -1.53
N SER A 469 15.89 3.89 -0.64
CA SER A 469 16.17 2.66 0.08
C SER A 469 14.89 1.96 0.51
N TYR A 470 14.98 0.64 0.70
CA TYR A 470 13.85 -0.15 1.18
C TYR A 470 13.36 0.30 2.57
N SER A 471 14.30 0.68 3.45
CA SER A 471 13.95 1.24 4.77
C SER A 471 13.12 2.53 4.66
N LYS A 472 13.45 3.40 3.70
CA LYS A 472 12.63 4.61 3.46
C LYS A 472 11.29 4.26 2.79
N LEU A 473 11.24 3.26 1.93
CA LEU A 473 9.99 2.73 1.38
C LEU A 473 9.04 2.28 2.50
N GLU A 474 9.53 1.50 3.46
CA GLU A 474 8.75 1.08 4.63
C GLU A 474 8.23 2.28 5.44
N TYR A 475 9.07 3.29 5.66
CA TYR A 475 8.70 4.53 6.35
C TYR A 475 7.57 5.28 5.63
N MET A 476 7.62 5.35 4.32
CA MET A 476 6.62 6.05 3.52
C MET A 476 5.32 5.25 3.36
N ALA A 477 5.41 3.94 3.23
CA ALA A 477 4.27 3.05 3.07
C ALA A 477 3.46 2.92 4.36
N TYR A 478 4.14 2.67 5.50
CA TYR A 478 3.45 2.34 6.74
C TYR A 478 3.48 3.49 7.75
N PRO A 479 2.33 3.75 8.43
CA PRO A 479 1.09 2.95 8.45
C PRO A 479 0.06 3.31 7.36
N ARG A 480 0.32 4.25 6.44
CA ARG A 480 -0.71 4.74 5.49
C ARG A 480 -1.26 3.65 4.56
N LEU A 481 -0.43 2.71 4.14
CA LEU A 481 -0.88 1.59 3.30
C LEU A 481 -1.88 0.68 4.05
N MET A 482 -1.82 0.62 5.39
CA MET A 482 -2.84 -0.06 6.20
C MET A 482 -4.20 0.65 6.12
N ALA A 483 -4.21 1.98 6.06
CA ALA A 483 -5.43 2.78 5.86
C ALA A 483 -6.01 2.58 4.45
N VAL A 484 -5.16 2.48 3.42
CA VAL A 484 -5.56 2.11 2.05
C VAL A 484 -6.20 0.72 2.04
N ALA A 485 -5.58 -0.26 2.72
CA ALA A 485 -6.09 -1.62 2.83
C ALA A 485 -7.49 -1.65 3.47
N GLU A 486 -7.69 -0.90 4.56
CA GLU A 486 -9.00 -0.82 5.21
C GLU A 486 -10.04 -0.10 4.34
N THR A 487 -9.66 0.93 3.59
CA THR A 487 -10.54 1.60 2.63
C THR A 487 -11.01 0.64 1.53
N GLY A 488 -10.12 -0.21 1.05
CA GLY A 488 -10.43 -1.19 0.01
C GLY A 488 -11.22 -2.40 0.49
N TRP A 489 -11.07 -2.77 1.77
CA TRP A 489 -11.65 -3.99 2.34
C TRP A 489 -12.96 -3.74 3.11
N SER A 490 -12.96 -2.77 4.03
CA SER A 490 -14.05 -2.59 5.01
C SER A 490 -15.25 -1.82 4.45
N ASP A 491 -16.37 -1.81 5.16
CA ASP A 491 -17.69 -1.34 4.74
C ASP A 491 -17.85 0.18 4.50
N GLY A 492 -16.77 0.93 4.54
CA GLY A 492 -16.74 2.37 4.26
C GLY A 492 -17.11 3.26 5.45
N ARG A 493 -17.54 2.70 6.57
CA ARG A 493 -17.80 3.49 7.79
C ARG A 493 -16.48 3.91 8.43
N LYS A 494 -16.19 5.20 8.41
CA LYS A 494 -14.93 5.77 8.89
C LYS A 494 -15.01 6.12 10.37
N ASP A 495 -14.12 5.53 11.17
CA ASP A 495 -13.90 5.82 12.58
C ASP A 495 -12.39 5.78 12.85
N PHE A 496 -11.75 6.94 12.73
CA PHE A 496 -10.30 7.05 12.87
C PHE A 496 -9.82 6.72 14.28
N SER A 497 -10.61 7.02 15.31
CA SER A 497 -10.26 6.67 16.69
C SER A 497 -10.21 5.16 16.89
N HIS A 498 -11.23 4.44 16.43
CA HIS A 498 -11.25 2.97 16.46
C HIS A 498 -10.16 2.35 15.57
N PHE A 499 -9.86 2.93 14.41
CA PHE A 499 -8.74 2.51 13.56
C PHE A 499 -7.40 2.69 14.29
N SER A 500 -7.17 3.84 14.94
CA SER A 500 -5.94 4.16 15.66
C SER A 500 -5.69 3.20 16.84
N GLN A 501 -6.75 2.76 17.54
CA GLN A 501 -6.63 1.75 18.59
C GLN A 501 -6.12 0.41 18.04
N ARG A 502 -6.72 -0.09 16.95
CA ARG A 502 -6.27 -1.33 16.27
C ARG A 502 -4.87 -1.18 15.68
N LEU A 503 -4.58 -0.01 15.13
CA LEU A 503 -3.28 0.33 14.57
C LEU A 503 -2.19 0.29 15.64
N SER A 504 -2.44 0.85 16.83
CA SER A 504 -1.47 0.88 17.92
C SER A 504 -0.91 -0.52 18.26
N HIS A 505 -1.75 -1.53 18.25
CA HIS A 505 -1.35 -2.93 18.44
C HIS A 505 -0.58 -3.48 17.23
N ASN A 506 -1.07 -3.24 16.01
CA ASN A 506 -0.41 -3.72 14.79
C ASN A 506 1.01 -3.13 14.62
N LEU A 507 1.22 -1.89 15.08
CA LEU A 507 2.54 -1.25 15.01
C LEU A 507 3.58 -1.92 15.92
N ILE A 508 3.19 -2.60 17.01
CA ILE A 508 4.12 -3.40 17.81
C ILE A 508 4.64 -4.58 16.97
N TRP A 509 3.76 -5.22 16.22
CA TRP A 509 4.15 -6.33 15.34
C TRP A 509 5.17 -5.86 14.29
N LEU A 510 4.90 -4.72 13.62
CA LEU A 510 5.85 -4.12 12.67
C LEU A 510 7.18 -3.76 13.34
N ASP A 511 7.13 -3.19 14.55
CA ASP A 511 8.32 -2.79 15.31
C ASP A 511 9.21 -3.99 15.65
N ARG A 512 8.61 -5.09 16.11
CA ARG A 512 9.31 -6.34 16.42
C ARG A 512 9.84 -7.06 15.19
N LYS A 513 9.20 -6.87 14.04
CA LYS A 513 9.69 -7.34 12.74
C LYS A 513 10.83 -6.49 12.16
N GLY A 514 11.18 -5.40 12.80
CA GLY A 514 12.19 -4.48 12.29
C GLY A 514 11.76 -3.70 11.05
N ILE A 515 10.45 -3.56 10.81
CA ILE A 515 9.90 -2.75 9.73
C ILE A 515 10.04 -1.27 10.10
N ASN A 516 10.62 -0.48 9.21
CA ASN A 516 10.86 0.94 9.47
C ASN A 516 9.62 1.79 9.15
N PHE A 517 8.48 1.54 9.79
CA PHE A 517 7.29 2.38 9.65
C PHE A 517 7.49 3.77 10.26
N ARG A 518 6.80 4.79 9.75
CA ARG A 518 6.71 6.08 10.44
C ARG A 518 5.95 5.93 11.75
N ILE A 519 6.60 6.21 12.87
CA ILE A 519 5.90 6.26 14.17
C ILE A 519 4.88 7.42 14.09
N PRO A 520 3.56 7.17 14.27
CA PRO A 520 2.57 8.25 14.20
C PRO A 520 2.80 9.34 15.25
N ASP A 521 2.09 10.47 15.11
CA ASP A 521 2.14 11.55 16.11
C ASP A 521 1.45 11.12 17.41
N VAL A 522 1.81 11.76 18.53
CA VAL A 522 1.11 11.53 19.80
C VAL A 522 -0.36 11.90 19.67
N ILE A 523 -1.23 11.16 20.32
CA ILE A 523 -2.62 11.54 20.51
C ILE A 523 -2.63 12.55 21.66
N CYS A 524 -3.14 13.76 21.39
CA CYS A 524 -3.19 14.85 22.37
C CYS A 524 -4.64 15.24 22.63
N ASP A 525 -5.14 14.94 23.82
CA ASP A 525 -6.52 15.27 24.24
C ASP A 525 -6.66 16.72 24.69
N THR A 526 -5.55 17.44 24.85
CA THR A 526 -5.55 18.84 25.25
C THR A 526 -5.91 19.73 24.06
N SER A 527 -6.86 20.64 24.25
CA SER A 527 -7.18 21.68 23.24
C SER A 527 -5.94 22.49 22.85
N LYS A 528 -5.86 22.91 21.58
CA LYS A 528 -4.78 23.77 21.10
C LYS A 528 -4.96 25.23 21.50
N GLU A 529 -6.20 25.64 21.74
CA GLU A 529 -6.57 26.96 22.26
C GLU A 529 -7.01 26.81 23.71
N ILE A 530 -6.35 27.52 24.60
CA ILE A 530 -6.48 27.39 26.06
C ILE A 530 -7.11 28.64 26.64
N GLU A 531 -8.18 28.47 27.40
CA GLU A 531 -8.76 29.53 28.21
C GLU A 531 -7.98 29.62 29.54
N GLY A 532 -7.36 30.79 29.80
CA GLY A 532 -6.58 31.05 31.01
C GLY A 532 -5.09 30.76 30.89
N ASP A 533 -4.41 30.71 32.01
CA ASP A 533 -2.95 30.74 32.12
C ASP A 533 -2.29 29.35 32.22
N GLN A 534 -3.11 28.31 32.42
CA GLN A 534 -2.63 26.95 32.62
C GLN A 534 -3.55 25.91 32.01
N PHE A 535 -2.98 24.74 31.73
CA PHE A 535 -3.72 23.58 31.25
C PHE A 535 -3.06 22.28 31.69
N ASP A 536 -3.80 21.19 31.64
CA ASP A 536 -3.24 19.85 31.80
C ASP A 536 -2.90 19.28 30.41
N LEU A 537 -1.62 19.02 30.17
CA LEU A 537 -1.13 18.36 28.94
C LEU A 537 -1.41 16.87 29.05
N VAL A 538 -2.32 16.35 28.22
CA VAL A 538 -2.70 14.95 28.17
C VAL A 538 -2.25 14.34 26.84
N LEU A 539 -1.29 13.41 26.94
CA LEU A 539 -0.69 12.74 25.77
C LEU A 539 -0.85 11.24 25.88
N HIS A 540 -1.15 10.60 24.74
CA HIS A 540 -1.15 9.15 24.63
C HIS A 540 -0.18 8.69 23.54
N PRO A 541 0.58 7.61 23.78
CA PRO A 541 1.48 7.08 22.78
C PRO A 541 0.68 6.43 21.63
N PRO A 542 1.09 6.62 20.35
CA PRO A 542 0.40 6.05 19.21
C PRO A 542 0.72 4.56 19.00
N VAL A 543 1.74 4.05 19.69
CA VAL A 543 2.16 2.64 19.67
C VAL A 543 2.07 2.14 21.12
N GLU A 544 1.39 1.04 21.31
CA GLU A 544 1.23 0.43 22.63
C GLU A 544 2.60 0.13 23.28
N GLY A 545 2.75 0.47 24.56
CA GLY A 545 4.00 0.30 25.30
C GLY A 545 5.11 1.31 24.96
N ALA A 546 4.91 2.19 23.98
CA ALA A 546 5.89 3.22 23.68
C ALA A 546 5.96 4.30 24.77
N THR A 547 7.12 4.93 24.92
CA THR A 547 7.35 6.03 25.86
C THR A 547 7.46 7.34 25.11
N ILE A 548 6.72 8.36 25.54
CA ILE A 548 6.82 9.73 25.07
C ILE A 548 7.87 10.45 25.94
N TYR A 549 8.79 11.15 25.30
CA TYR A 549 9.71 12.09 25.96
C TYR A 549 9.36 13.50 25.50
N TYR A 550 9.35 14.48 26.41
CA TYR A 550 8.92 15.84 26.10
C TYR A 550 9.78 16.90 26.81
N THR A 551 9.77 18.13 26.24
CA THR A 551 10.33 19.36 26.83
C THR A 551 9.32 20.50 26.72
N LEU A 552 9.39 21.48 27.64
CA LEU A 552 8.53 22.66 27.70
C LEU A 552 9.30 23.97 27.49
N ASP A 553 10.60 23.90 27.36
CA ASP A 553 11.57 25.00 27.30
C ASP A 553 12.15 25.19 25.90
N GLY A 554 11.73 24.39 24.93
CA GLY A 554 12.21 24.43 23.55
C GLY A 554 13.46 23.60 23.29
N GLU A 555 14.03 22.96 24.31
CA GLU A 555 15.17 22.06 24.15
C GLU A 555 14.78 20.78 23.37
N ASP A 556 15.79 20.09 22.82
CA ASP A 556 15.58 18.87 22.07
C ASP A 556 15.23 17.68 23.02
N PRO A 557 14.03 17.06 22.88
CA PRO A 557 13.66 15.92 23.72
C PRO A 557 14.52 14.67 23.50
N MET A 558 15.28 14.59 22.42
CA MET A 558 16.27 13.53 22.21
C MET A 558 17.40 13.58 23.25
N GLN A 559 17.74 14.76 23.74
CA GLN A 559 18.85 15.00 24.69
C GLN A 559 18.33 15.32 26.10
N PHE A 560 17.28 16.11 26.21
CA PHE A 560 16.80 16.69 27.47
C PHE A 560 15.38 16.28 27.84
N GLY A 561 14.73 15.41 27.04
CA GLY A 561 13.35 15.01 27.23
C GLY A 561 13.14 14.24 28.54
N LYS A 562 12.06 14.61 29.24
CA LYS A 562 11.56 13.87 30.39
C LYS A 562 10.52 12.84 29.94
N PRO A 563 10.51 11.62 30.50
CA PRO A 563 9.47 10.64 30.16
C PRO A 563 8.10 11.12 30.67
N TYR A 564 7.12 11.13 29.76
CA TYR A 564 5.75 11.42 30.09
C TYR A 564 5.09 10.19 30.76
N ARG A 565 4.56 10.35 31.97
CA ARG A 565 3.94 9.25 32.74
C ARG A 565 2.48 9.49 33.12
N SER A 566 2.09 10.75 33.22
CA SER A 566 0.75 11.18 33.62
C SER A 566 0.52 12.62 33.15
N PRO A 567 -0.73 13.13 33.16
CA PRO A 567 -1.03 14.52 32.79
C PRO A 567 -0.10 15.52 33.51
N VAL A 568 0.41 16.47 32.76
CA VAL A 568 1.39 17.47 33.24
C VAL A 568 0.73 18.84 33.25
N LYS A 569 0.76 19.50 34.39
CA LYS A 569 0.28 20.88 34.49
C LYS A 569 1.29 21.83 33.85
N VAL A 570 0.84 22.57 32.83
CA VAL A 570 1.66 23.50 32.04
C VAL A 570 1.13 24.91 32.25
N TYR A 571 2.06 25.87 32.38
CA TYR A 571 1.76 27.30 32.60
C TYR A 571 2.29 28.12 31.43
N PHE A 572 1.48 29.07 30.95
CA PHE A 572 1.92 30.02 29.91
C PHE A 572 2.92 31.03 30.47
N GLY A 573 2.72 31.51 31.72
CA GLY A 573 3.43 32.66 32.26
C GLY A 573 3.14 33.90 31.39
N ASP A 574 4.18 34.63 31.01
CA ASP A 574 4.05 35.82 30.16
C ASP A 574 3.93 35.50 28.66
N ARG A 575 3.85 34.23 28.26
CA ARG A 575 3.79 33.79 26.86
C ARG A 575 2.34 33.69 26.39
N GLU A 576 2.08 34.14 25.17
CA GLU A 576 0.80 33.92 24.46
C GLU A 576 0.76 32.57 23.75
N ASN A 577 1.94 32.04 23.36
CA ASN A 577 2.10 30.75 22.69
C ASN A 577 3.12 29.90 23.43
N LEU A 578 2.87 28.61 23.49
CA LEU A 578 3.75 27.63 24.11
C LEU A 578 3.97 26.44 23.16
N GLN A 579 5.22 26.01 23.08
CA GLN A 579 5.62 24.87 22.31
C GLN A 579 6.01 23.71 23.24
N VAL A 580 5.41 22.54 22.99
CA VAL A 580 5.84 21.28 23.60
C VAL A 580 6.53 20.46 22.53
N LYS A 581 7.84 20.31 22.66
CA LYS A 581 8.58 19.39 21.81
C LYS A 581 8.53 17.99 22.38
N TYR A 582 8.37 17.00 21.52
CA TYR A 582 8.31 15.60 21.96
C TYR A 582 9.00 14.66 20.96
N MET A 583 9.41 13.51 21.46
CA MET A 583 9.75 12.33 20.70
C MET A 583 9.12 11.08 21.30
N ILE A 584 9.04 10.02 20.50
CA ILE A 584 8.46 8.74 20.91
C ILE A 584 9.53 7.66 20.76
N ARG A 585 9.66 6.81 21.80
CA ARG A 585 10.50 5.61 21.76
C ARG A 585 9.64 4.38 21.84
N THR A 586 9.73 3.49 20.86
CA THR A 586 9.00 2.22 20.84
C THR A 586 9.59 1.19 21.79
N VAL A 587 8.91 0.05 21.94
CA VAL A 587 9.36 -1.05 22.82
C VAL A 587 10.67 -1.69 22.36
N THR A 588 11.01 -1.65 21.07
CA THR A 588 12.28 -2.14 20.53
C THR A 588 13.40 -1.10 20.58
N GLY A 589 13.07 0.14 21.00
CA GLY A 589 14.04 1.23 21.12
C GLY A 589 14.12 2.15 19.90
N ARG A 590 13.31 1.94 18.86
CA ARG A 590 13.23 2.88 17.73
C ARG A 590 12.67 4.22 18.21
N VAL A 591 13.14 5.31 17.60
CA VAL A 591 12.73 6.67 17.99
C VAL A 591 12.11 7.41 16.81
N SER A 592 11.12 8.24 17.09
CA SER A 592 10.63 9.23 16.12
C SER A 592 11.62 10.39 16.01
N GLY A 593 11.52 11.19 14.95
CA GLY A 593 12.09 12.54 14.96
C GLY A 593 11.46 13.41 16.05
N THR A 594 12.12 14.53 16.38
CA THR A 594 11.57 15.56 17.26
C THR A 594 10.40 16.25 16.57
N ARG A 595 9.28 16.36 17.28
CA ARG A 595 8.03 16.99 16.79
C ARG A 595 7.54 18.02 17.80
N THR A 596 6.64 18.91 17.35
CA THR A 596 6.17 20.04 18.15
C THR A 596 4.64 20.09 18.19
N LEU A 597 4.11 20.26 19.40
CA LEU A 597 2.72 20.68 19.63
C LEU A 597 2.73 22.16 19.99
N ASN A 598 1.85 22.94 19.34
CA ASN A 598 1.68 24.34 19.62
C ASN A 598 0.37 24.57 20.36
N PHE A 599 0.41 25.36 21.43
CA PHE A 599 -0.74 25.78 22.22
C PHE A 599 -0.78 27.32 22.26
N GLY A 600 -1.98 27.90 22.04
CA GLY A 600 -2.22 29.33 22.10
C GLY A 600 -3.13 29.67 23.29
N LYS A 601 -2.90 30.82 23.91
CA LYS A 601 -3.77 31.39 24.92
C LYS A 601 -4.88 32.18 24.20
N LYS A 602 -6.17 31.91 24.57
CA LYS A 602 -7.33 32.69 24.10
C LYS A 602 -7.41 34.02 24.81
#